data_00d9230618f06d6097fd63b667df0a88
#
_entry.id   00d9230618f06d6097fd63b667df0a88
#
_cell.length_a   1.000
_cell.length_b   1.000
_cell.length_c   1.000
_cell.angle_alpha   90.00
_cell.angle_beta   90.00
_cell.angle_gamma   90.00
#
_symmetry.space_group_name_H-M   'P 1'
#
loop_
_entity.id
_entity.type
_entity.pdbx_description
1 polymer ?
#
loop_
_entity_poly.entity_id
_entity_poly.type
_entity_poly.pdbx_seq_one_letter_code
_entity_poly.pdbx_strand_id
1 'polypeptide(L)'
;MNENGGITDDRYITRPEEMAEGKKEYESQNIPTLLSKSANRNKDFYIFLTQRYKLGFTREVEKAKDDTTNTQKTEFVPVTSFIHTMKVERSRHQFTSEDELYKIYPEAYIQPGNKLVNDSTSYIGVKNTLGIALLEGFNKYAKAGLTAFISHKLSNYRLMDRDSVSVDKYSEHEVFVGGELAKRQGKTLHYRAMGEVGILDKAIGQFRVNADLDLNFRLWKDTVSFIARGSISNTLPAFYMRHYHSKYFYWDNDNMEKEFRTRLEGELNIEHWQTNLKAGVENIKNYTYFNQKALPQQNGGNIQVLSATLSQNFRLGILHLDNEVTWQKSSNNTVLPLPELSLYHNLYIQTTLAKKVLHVQLGATYAISPNIMLRHILPPSSSSTCNRKTTR
;
A
#
# COMPACT_ATOMS: atom_id res chain seq x y z
N MET A 1 0.58 -8.03 20.14
CA MET A 1 0.78 -6.66 20.63
C MET A 1 -0.20 -6.41 21.75
N ASN A 2 0.23 -5.84 22.84
CA ASN A 2 -0.72 -5.40 23.87
C ASN A 2 -1.32 -4.07 23.43
N GLU A 3 -2.62 -3.94 23.55
CA GLU A 3 -3.35 -2.72 23.18
C GLU A 3 -3.57 -1.88 24.44
N ASN A 4 -3.26 -0.60 24.35
CA ASN A 4 -3.45 0.33 25.46
C ASN A 4 -4.69 1.24 25.32
N GLY A 5 -5.33 1.23 24.15
CA GLY A 5 -6.55 2.00 23.89
C GLY A 5 -6.37 3.52 23.90
N GLY A 6 -5.15 4.00 24.02
CA GLY A 6 -4.85 5.43 24.20
C GLY A 6 -4.75 5.83 25.69
N ILE A 7 -4.44 7.09 25.91
CA ILE A 7 -4.33 7.68 27.25
C ILE A 7 -5.70 8.06 27.81
N THR A 8 -5.84 8.03 29.14
CA THR A 8 -7.10 8.35 29.79
C THR A 8 -7.43 9.84 29.81
N ASP A 9 -6.41 10.71 29.72
CA ASP A 9 -6.56 12.15 29.72
C ASP A 9 -5.43 12.80 28.90
N ASP A 10 -5.77 13.62 27.92
CA ASP A 10 -4.82 14.29 27.03
C ASP A 10 -3.86 15.23 27.77
N ARG A 11 -4.19 15.67 28.98
CA ARG A 11 -3.32 16.52 29.81
C ARG A 11 -2.01 15.84 30.19
N TYR A 12 -1.96 14.51 30.24
CA TYR A 12 -0.69 13.81 30.43
C TYR A 12 0.36 14.10 29.35
N ILE A 13 -0.09 14.50 28.16
CA ILE A 13 0.80 14.91 27.06
C ILE A 13 0.82 16.41 26.86
N THR A 14 -0.34 17.08 26.94
CA THR A 14 -0.46 18.52 26.61
C THR A 14 -0.05 19.42 27.75
N ARG A 15 -0.19 18.95 29.01
CA ARG A 15 0.11 19.69 30.23
C ARG A 15 0.64 18.73 31.31
N PRO A 16 1.77 18.09 31.08
CA PRO A 16 2.30 17.05 31.97
C PRO A 16 2.60 17.61 33.41
N GLU A 17 2.90 18.89 33.52
CA GLU A 17 3.11 19.58 34.80
C GLU A 17 1.86 19.64 35.69
N GLU A 18 0.67 19.74 35.09
CA GLU A 18 -0.61 19.71 35.82
C GLU A 18 -0.89 18.31 36.40
N MET A 19 -0.41 17.25 35.75
CA MET A 19 -0.65 15.85 36.11
C MET A 19 0.46 15.29 37.04
N ALA A 20 1.56 16.02 37.21
CA ALA A 20 2.75 15.48 37.88
C ALA A 20 2.70 15.52 39.40
N GLU A 21 1.60 16.00 40.01
CA GLU A 21 1.39 16.05 41.49
C GLU A 21 2.62 16.56 42.27
N GLY A 22 3.24 17.64 41.78
CA GLY A 22 4.42 18.25 42.41
C GLY A 22 5.79 17.73 41.96
N LYS A 23 5.85 16.81 41.01
CA LYS A 23 7.08 16.41 40.30
C LYS A 23 7.26 17.24 39.03
N LYS A 24 8.52 17.35 38.54
CA LYS A 24 8.82 18.17 37.35
C LYS A 24 8.14 17.64 36.07
N GLU A 25 7.99 16.32 35.95
CA GLU A 25 7.37 15.67 34.79
C GLU A 25 6.66 14.38 35.24
N TYR A 26 5.60 14.04 34.54
CA TYR A 26 4.95 12.73 34.71
C TYR A 26 5.73 11.70 33.90
N GLU A 27 6.15 10.61 34.54
CA GLU A 27 6.91 9.57 33.86
C GLU A 27 6.06 8.89 32.79
N SER A 28 6.50 8.92 31.54
CA SER A 28 5.72 8.43 30.39
C SER A 28 5.29 6.96 30.50
N GLN A 29 6.08 6.14 31.21
CA GLN A 29 5.76 4.73 31.47
C GLN A 29 4.60 4.56 32.48
N ASN A 30 4.27 5.57 33.27
CA ASN A 30 3.21 5.53 34.29
C ASN A 30 1.92 6.23 33.80
N ILE A 31 1.87 6.74 32.58
CA ILE A 31 0.66 7.36 32.03
C ILE A 31 -0.47 6.31 31.98
N PRO A 32 -1.62 6.59 32.63
CA PRO A 32 -2.75 5.68 32.62
C PRO A 32 -3.31 5.50 31.22
N THR A 33 -3.54 4.26 30.84
CA THR A 33 -4.13 3.92 29.54
C THR A 33 -5.53 3.36 29.71
N LEU A 34 -6.36 3.50 28.67
CA LEU A 34 -7.75 3.03 28.69
C LEU A 34 -7.84 1.49 28.77
N LEU A 35 -6.85 0.79 28.24
CA LEU A 35 -6.79 -0.66 28.23
C LEU A 35 -5.47 -1.13 28.88
N SER A 36 -5.56 -2.18 29.68
CA SER A 36 -4.41 -2.77 30.39
C SER A 36 -4.30 -4.29 30.19
N LYS A 37 -5.43 -4.95 29.91
CA LYS A 37 -5.55 -6.41 29.75
C LYS A 37 -6.08 -6.77 28.37
N SER A 38 -5.74 -5.99 27.36
CA SER A 38 -6.18 -6.17 25.98
C SER A 38 -5.00 -6.55 25.10
N ALA A 39 -5.23 -7.46 24.18
CA ALA A 39 -4.22 -7.90 23.23
C ALA A 39 -4.81 -8.07 21.82
N ASN A 40 -4.08 -7.58 20.85
CA ASN A 40 -4.36 -7.74 19.43
C ASN A 40 -3.28 -8.62 18.79
N ARG A 41 -3.71 -9.67 18.11
CA ARG A 41 -2.84 -10.65 17.47
C ARG A 41 -3.19 -10.80 16.00
N ASN A 42 -2.23 -10.48 15.14
CA ASN A 42 -2.32 -10.74 13.72
C ASN A 42 -1.33 -11.83 13.32
N LYS A 43 -1.79 -12.80 12.56
CA LYS A 43 -0.97 -13.86 11.97
C LYS A 43 -1.24 -13.91 10.49
N ASP A 44 -0.21 -13.58 9.71
CA ASP A 44 -0.25 -13.61 8.25
C ASP A 44 0.75 -14.64 7.74
N PHE A 45 0.31 -15.41 6.76
CA PHE A 45 1.13 -16.39 6.07
C PHE A 45 0.81 -16.33 4.58
N TYR A 46 1.82 -16.40 3.73
CA TYR A 46 1.63 -16.51 2.30
C TYR A 46 2.68 -17.40 1.65
N ILE A 47 2.25 -18.07 0.58
CA ILE A 47 3.11 -18.79 -0.36
C ILE A 47 2.90 -18.16 -1.73
N PHE A 48 3.97 -17.90 -2.42
CA PHE A 48 3.95 -17.42 -3.79
C PHE A 48 4.82 -18.32 -4.68
N LEU A 49 4.22 -18.85 -5.75
CA LEU A 49 4.89 -19.68 -6.75
C LEU A 49 4.77 -19.00 -8.11
N THR A 50 5.88 -18.88 -8.82
CA THR A 50 5.90 -18.44 -10.22
C THR A 50 6.63 -19.46 -11.05
N GLN A 51 5.97 -19.89 -12.13
CA GLN A 51 6.51 -20.79 -13.13
C GLN A 51 6.47 -20.10 -14.49
N ARG A 52 7.55 -20.18 -15.24
CA ARG A 52 7.64 -19.63 -16.59
C ARG A 52 8.28 -20.64 -17.52
N TYR A 53 7.57 -20.99 -18.57
CA TYR A 53 8.07 -21.82 -19.65
C TYR A 53 8.25 -20.96 -20.90
N LYS A 54 9.47 -20.92 -21.43
CA LYS A 54 9.83 -20.11 -22.61
C LYS A 54 9.89 -20.99 -23.84
N LEU A 55 9.22 -20.54 -24.90
CA LEU A 55 9.32 -21.08 -26.25
C LEU A 55 10.10 -20.12 -27.13
N GLY A 56 10.98 -20.67 -27.96
CA GLY A 56 11.84 -19.87 -28.83
C GLY A 56 12.60 -20.75 -29.81
N PHE A 57 13.57 -20.15 -30.45
CA PHE A 57 14.46 -20.85 -31.39
C PHE A 57 15.92 -20.55 -31.01
N THR A 58 16.79 -21.46 -31.44
CA THR A 58 18.22 -21.29 -31.29
C THR A 58 18.79 -20.65 -32.55
N ARG A 59 19.54 -19.58 -32.44
CA ARG A 59 20.27 -18.95 -33.53
C ARG A 59 21.77 -19.05 -33.33
N GLU A 60 22.50 -19.09 -34.42
CA GLU A 60 23.96 -18.97 -34.37
C GLU A 60 24.34 -17.50 -34.12
N VAL A 61 25.26 -17.28 -33.21
CA VAL A 61 25.83 -15.95 -32.92
C VAL A 61 27.08 -15.77 -33.75
N GLU A 62 27.21 -14.69 -34.51
CA GLU A 62 28.42 -14.34 -35.23
C GLU A 62 29.60 -14.25 -34.25
N LYS A 63 30.72 -14.90 -34.61
CA LYS A 63 31.95 -14.90 -33.80
C LYS A 63 32.49 -13.48 -33.66
N ALA A 64 32.84 -13.09 -32.44
CA ALA A 64 33.70 -11.94 -32.24
C ALA A 64 35.06 -12.22 -32.96
N LYS A 65 35.64 -11.23 -33.64
CA LYS A 65 36.85 -11.35 -34.47
C LYS A 65 38.07 -11.91 -33.77
N ASP A 66 38.04 -12.06 -32.46
CA ASP A 66 39.16 -12.56 -31.63
C ASP A 66 38.96 -13.98 -31.04
N ASP A 67 37.84 -14.65 -31.34
CA ASP A 67 37.57 -15.98 -30.77
C ASP A 67 38.09 -17.10 -31.67
N THR A 68 39.26 -17.63 -31.34
CA THR A 68 39.95 -18.74 -32.05
C THR A 68 39.37 -20.11 -31.76
N THR A 69 38.33 -20.21 -30.90
CA THR A 69 37.68 -21.49 -30.58
C THR A 69 36.74 -21.93 -31.70
N ASN A 70 36.88 -23.18 -32.16
CA ASN A 70 36.09 -23.78 -33.26
C ASN A 70 34.64 -24.10 -32.86
N THR A 71 34.18 -23.71 -31.67
CA THR A 71 32.82 -24.01 -31.18
C THR A 71 31.83 -22.91 -31.65
N GLN A 72 30.86 -23.28 -32.44
CA GLN A 72 29.72 -22.40 -32.79
C GLN A 72 28.94 -22.09 -31.53
N LYS A 73 28.93 -20.82 -31.13
CA LYS A 73 28.10 -20.37 -30.01
C LYS A 73 26.66 -20.20 -30.52
N THR A 74 25.73 -20.95 -29.96
CA THR A 74 24.30 -20.81 -30.23
C THR A 74 23.65 -20.08 -29.05
N GLU A 75 22.75 -19.14 -29.35
CA GLU A 75 21.96 -18.41 -28.39
C GLU A 75 20.48 -18.79 -28.53
N PHE A 76 19.83 -19.14 -27.42
CA PHE A 76 18.38 -19.37 -27.39
C PHE A 76 17.65 -18.04 -27.34
N VAL A 77 16.85 -17.75 -28.36
CA VAL A 77 16.02 -16.54 -28.46
C VAL A 77 14.59 -16.89 -28.09
N PRO A 78 14.11 -16.51 -26.91
CA PRO A 78 12.74 -16.74 -26.51
C PRO A 78 11.80 -15.78 -27.24
N VAL A 79 10.69 -16.31 -27.76
CA VAL A 79 9.66 -15.55 -28.50
C VAL A 79 8.39 -15.43 -27.66
N THR A 80 7.99 -16.55 -27.06
CA THR A 80 6.75 -16.65 -26.28
C THR A 80 7.06 -17.27 -24.92
N SER A 81 6.33 -16.89 -23.90
CA SER A 81 6.38 -17.60 -22.62
C SER A 81 4.99 -17.84 -22.06
N PHE A 82 4.80 -19.04 -21.51
CA PHE A 82 3.67 -19.35 -20.66
C PHE A 82 4.04 -19.05 -19.22
N ILE A 83 3.17 -18.35 -18.51
CA ILE A 83 3.39 -17.90 -17.15
C ILE A 83 2.26 -18.44 -16.29
N HIS A 84 2.60 -19.11 -15.21
CA HIS A 84 1.67 -19.47 -14.16
C HIS A 84 2.13 -18.87 -12.85
N THR A 85 1.26 -18.16 -12.16
CA THR A 85 1.51 -17.69 -10.80
C THR A 85 0.41 -18.18 -9.88
N MET A 86 0.80 -18.68 -8.72
CA MET A 86 -0.11 -19.08 -7.66
C MET A 86 0.28 -18.33 -6.39
N LYS A 87 -0.71 -17.72 -5.74
CA LYS A 87 -0.57 -17.11 -4.41
C LYS A 87 -1.59 -17.74 -3.48
N VAL A 88 -1.13 -18.29 -2.38
CA VAL A 88 -1.96 -18.73 -1.25
C VAL A 88 -1.66 -17.82 -0.08
N GLU A 89 -2.67 -17.24 0.50
CA GLU A 89 -2.54 -16.34 1.65
C GLU A 89 -3.54 -16.74 2.74
N ARG A 90 -3.10 -16.64 3.97
CA ARG A 90 -3.93 -16.85 5.15
C ARG A 90 -3.66 -15.74 6.14
N SER A 91 -4.72 -15.12 6.63
CA SER A 91 -4.67 -14.11 7.69
C SER A 91 -5.62 -14.51 8.80
N ARG A 92 -5.19 -14.29 10.03
CA ARG A 92 -6.04 -14.42 11.22
C ARG A 92 -5.80 -13.22 12.12
N HIS A 93 -6.86 -12.54 12.45
CA HIS A 93 -6.89 -11.50 13.46
C HIS A 93 -7.63 -12.01 14.70
N GLN A 94 -7.12 -11.71 15.88
CA GLN A 94 -7.75 -12.03 17.16
C GLN A 94 -7.56 -10.85 18.11
N PHE A 95 -8.64 -10.36 18.66
CA PHE A 95 -8.66 -9.38 19.74
C PHE A 95 -9.20 -10.01 21.00
N THR A 96 -8.44 -9.93 22.10
CA THR A 96 -8.85 -10.45 23.42
C THR A 96 -8.77 -9.32 24.43
N SER A 97 -9.75 -9.24 25.33
CA SER A 97 -9.75 -8.26 26.40
C SER A 97 -10.47 -8.78 27.65
N GLU A 98 -9.89 -8.49 28.79
CA GLU A 98 -10.50 -8.62 30.12
C GLU A 98 -10.84 -7.24 30.72
N ASP A 99 -10.55 -6.15 29.97
CA ASP A 99 -10.90 -4.78 30.38
C ASP A 99 -12.41 -4.55 30.28
N GLU A 100 -12.92 -3.60 31.04
CA GLU A 100 -14.34 -3.22 31.06
C GLU A 100 -14.75 -2.38 29.83
N LEU A 101 -14.60 -2.97 28.63
CA LEU A 101 -14.87 -2.31 27.36
C LEU A 101 -16.30 -1.79 27.20
N TYR A 102 -17.27 -2.33 27.95
CA TYR A 102 -18.65 -1.83 27.98
C TYR A 102 -18.76 -0.39 28.50
N LYS A 103 -17.77 0.10 29.24
CA LYS A 103 -17.71 1.50 29.65
C LYS A 103 -17.30 2.44 28.50
N ILE A 104 -16.58 1.91 27.52
CA ILE A 104 -16.11 2.64 26.34
C ILE A 104 -17.08 2.45 25.18
N TYR A 105 -17.58 1.23 25.01
CA TYR A 105 -18.50 0.83 23.94
C TYR A 105 -19.83 0.37 24.58
N PRO A 106 -20.86 1.23 24.58
CA PRO A 106 -22.12 0.92 25.28
C PRO A 106 -22.93 -0.18 24.61
N GLU A 107 -22.79 -0.38 23.31
CA GLU A 107 -23.53 -1.38 22.56
C GLU A 107 -22.69 -2.65 22.35
N ALA A 108 -23.23 -3.82 22.70
CA ALA A 108 -22.64 -5.10 22.46
C ALA A 108 -23.55 -5.93 21.54
N TYR A 109 -23.03 -6.33 20.40
CA TYR A 109 -23.75 -7.08 19.35
C TYR A 109 -23.62 -8.60 19.54
N ILE A 110 -22.51 -9.06 20.12
CA ILE A 110 -22.22 -10.47 20.40
C ILE A 110 -22.15 -10.67 21.90
N GLN A 111 -22.91 -11.64 22.43
CA GLN A 111 -22.98 -11.97 23.86
C GLN A 111 -23.12 -10.73 24.78
N PRO A 112 -24.20 -9.97 24.68
CA PRO A 112 -24.43 -8.86 25.60
C PRO A 112 -24.39 -9.37 27.05
N GLY A 113 -23.68 -8.68 27.93
CA GLY A 113 -23.54 -9.05 29.33
C GLY A 113 -22.29 -9.87 29.70
N ASN A 114 -21.62 -10.51 28.77
CA ASN A 114 -20.32 -11.12 29.03
C ASN A 114 -19.24 -10.02 29.08
N LYS A 115 -18.38 -10.05 30.13
CA LYS A 115 -17.29 -9.06 30.25
C LYS A 115 -16.09 -9.41 29.36
N LEU A 116 -15.83 -10.69 29.12
CA LEU A 116 -14.71 -11.14 28.31
C LEU A 116 -14.96 -10.90 26.83
N VAL A 117 -13.91 -10.49 26.14
CA VAL A 117 -13.89 -10.34 24.69
C VAL A 117 -12.89 -11.29 24.08
N ASN A 118 -13.31 -12.01 23.05
CA ASN A 118 -12.45 -12.89 22.27
C ASN A 118 -12.94 -12.89 20.82
N ASP A 119 -12.72 -11.79 20.15
CA ASP A 119 -13.12 -11.61 18.76
C ASP A 119 -12.08 -12.21 17.83
N SER A 120 -12.53 -12.94 16.82
CA SER A 120 -11.61 -13.48 15.82
C SER A 120 -12.19 -13.43 14.41
N THR A 121 -11.32 -13.07 13.47
CA THR A 121 -11.61 -13.16 12.05
C THR A 121 -10.53 -13.99 11.37
N SER A 122 -10.90 -14.74 10.34
CA SER A 122 -9.92 -15.45 9.53
C SER A 122 -10.23 -15.35 8.05
N TYR A 123 -9.18 -15.34 7.26
CA TYR A 123 -9.21 -15.25 5.81
C TYR A 123 -8.26 -16.28 5.21
N ILE A 124 -8.71 -16.93 4.15
CA ILE A 124 -7.87 -17.76 3.29
C ILE A 124 -8.17 -17.36 1.85
N GLY A 125 -7.14 -16.97 1.12
CA GLY A 125 -7.21 -16.60 -0.29
C GLY A 125 -6.32 -17.49 -1.15
N VAL A 126 -6.82 -17.90 -2.31
CA VAL A 126 -6.04 -18.60 -3.35
C VAL A 126 -6.23 -17.85 -4.64
N LYS A 127 -5.15 -17.32 -5.18
CA LYS A 127 -5.15 -16.65 -6.49
C LYS A 127 -4.26 -17.43 -7.46
N ASN A 128 -4.82 -17.82 -8.61
CA ASN A 128 -4.10 -18.40 -9.73
C ASN A 128 -4.18 -17.44 -10.91
N THR A 129 -3.07 -17.25 -11.61
CA THR A 129 -3.01 -16.46 -12.83
C THR A 129 -2.27 -17.26 -13.90
N LEU A 130 -2.90 -17.41 -15.05
CA LEU A 130 -2.32 -18.00 -16.25
C LEU A 130 -2.15 -16.90 -17.28
N GLY A 131 -0.98 -16.82 -17.88
CA GLY A 131 -0.68 -15.81 -18.89
C GLY A 131 0.16 -16.36 -20.04
N ILE A 132 -0.02 -15.73 -21.20
CA ILE A 132 0.80 -15.94 -22.39
C ILE A 132 1.43 -14.60 -22.72
N ALA A 133 2.75 -14.57 -22.81
CA ALA A 133 3.50 -13.38 -23.14
C ALA A 133 4.27 -13.54 -24.45
N LEU A 134 4.05 -12.66 -25.40
CA LEU A 134 4.94 -12.40 -26.53
C LEU A 134 6.02 -11.44 -26.07
N LEU A 135 7.27 -11.88 -26.12
CA LEU A 135 8.38 -11.15 -25.57
C LEU A 135 8.78 -10.00 -26.48
N GLU A 136 9.26 -8.90 -25.88
CA GLU A 136 9.77 -7.75 -26.62
C GLU A 136 10.91 -8.17 -27.57
N GLY A 137 10.86 -7.70 -28.82
CA GLY A 137 11.88 -8.02 -29.81
C GLY A 137 11.72 -9.39 -30.47
N PHE A 138 10.59 -10.09 -30.32
CA PHE A 138 10.34 -11.38 -30.99
C PHE A 138 10.39 -11.25 -32.54
N ASN A 139 10.18 -10.06 -33.08
CA ASN A 139 10.49 -9.71 -34.45
C ASN A 139 11.03 -8.27 -34.54
N LYS A 140 11.64 -7.90 -35.68
CA LYS A 140 12.25 -6.58 -35.87
C LYS A 140 11.27 -5.38 -35.81
N TYR A 141 9.98 -5.63 -35.93
CA TYR A 141 8.92 -4.61 -35.89
C TYR A 141 8.27 -4.50 -34.49
N ALA A 142 8.27 -5.58 -33.72
CA ALA A 142 7.65 -5.62 -32.40
C ALA A 142 8.58 -5.07 -31.31
N LYS A 143 8.49 -3.77 -31.11
CA LYS A 143 9.29 -3.03 -30.09
C LYS A 143 8.70 -3.09 -28.69
N ALA A 144 7.61 -3.84 -28.49
CA ALA A 144 6.95 -4.01 -27.19
C ALA A 144 6.56 -5.47 -26.98
N GLY A 145 6.60 -5.92 -25.75
CA GLY A 145 6.03 -7.21 -25.33
C GLY A 145 4.54 -7.08 -25.06
N LEU A 146 3.79 -8.12 -25.43
CA LEU A 146 2.35 -8.21 -25.17
C LEU A 146 2.08 -9.42 -24.29
N THR A 147 1.33 -9.26 -23.22
CA THR A 147 0.90 -10.34 -22.34
C THR A 147 -0.62 -10.35 -22.27
N ALA A 148 -1.24 -11.50 -22.43
CA ALA A 148 -2.65 -11.72 -22.09
C ALA A 148 -2.72 -12.68 -20.91
N PHE A 149 -3.65 -12.46 -19.99
CA PHE A 149 -3.78 -13.30 -18.81
C PHE A 149 -5.22 -13.45 -18.35
N ILE A 150 -5.46 -14.54 -17.64
CA ILE A 150 -6.66 -14.77 -16.86
C ILE A 150 -6.25 -15.06 -15.41
N SER A 151 -6.95 -14.48 -14.46
CA SER A 151 -6.72 -14.72 -13.04
C SER A 151 -8.02 -15.10 -12.34
N HIS A 152 -7.95 -16.11 -11.49
CA HIS A 152 -9.02 -16.54 -10.60
C HIS A 152 -8.57 -16.37 -9.15
N LYS A 153 -9.38 -15.71 -8.34
CA LYS A 153 -9.16 -15.55 -6.90
C LYS A 153 -10.37 -16.12 -6.16
N LEU A 154 -10.11 -17.05 -5.27
CA LEU A 154 -11.06 -17.57 -4.29
C LEU A 154 -10.70 -16.98 -2.93
N SER A 155 -11.65 -16.32 -2.28
CA SER A 155 -11.50 -15.71 -0.97
C SER A 155 -12.53 -16.28 -0.01
N ASN A 156 -12.09 -16.94 1.06
CA ASN A 156 -12.95 -17.46 2.10
C ASN A 156 -12.71 -16.71 3.40
N TYR A 157 -13.76 -16.14 3.94
CA TYR A 157 -13.75 -15.39 5.20
C TYR A 157 -14.59 -16.12 6.23
N ARG A 158 -14.15 -16.02 7.49
CA ARG A 158 -14.90 -16.53 8.65
C ARG A 158 -14.97 -15.42 9.68
N LEU A 159 -16.16 -15.06 10.04
CA LEU A 159 -16.49 -14.07 11.06
C LEU A 159 -17.25 -14.74 12.19
N MET A 160 -17.27 -14.15 13.38
CA MET A 160 -18.08 -14.66 14.50
C MET A 160 -19.55 -14.36 14.23
N ASP A 161 -20.42 -15.32 14.54
CA ASP A 161 -21.86 -15.06 14.56
C ASP A 161 -22.26 -14.42 15.90
N ARG A 162 -23.49 -13.90 15.97
CA ARG A 162 -24.05 -13.23 17.15
C ARG A 162 -24.14 -14.14 18.38
N ASP A 163 -24.29 -15.43 18.19
CA ASP A 163 -24.27 -16.43 19.27
C ASP A 163 -22.88 -16.66 19.86
N SER A 164 -21.82 -16.14 19.22
CA SER A 164 -20.38 -16.33 19.50
C SER A 164 -19.87 -17.77 19.50
N VAL A 165 -20.69 -18.73 19.13
CA VAL A 165 -20.37 -20.16 19.02
C VAL A 165 -20.25 -20.55 17.57
N SER A 166 -21.20 -20.13 16.74
CA SER A 166 -21.16 -20.34 15.30
C SER A 166 -20.28 -19.33 14.57
N VAL A 167 -20.00 -19.63 13.32
CA VAL A 167 -19.12 -18.87 12.47
C VAL A 167 -19.81 -18.63 11.15
N ASP A 168 -19.99 -17.34 10.82
CA ASP A 168 -20.45 -16.92 9.51
C ASP A 168 -19.33 -17.10 8.48
N LYS A 169 -19.68 -17.71 7.37
CA LYS A 169 -18.76 -18.04 6.28
C LYS A 169 -19.15 -17.29 5.03
N TYR A 170 -18.20 -16.54 4.50
CA TYR A 170 -18.35 -15.83 3.23
C TYR A 170 -17.35 -16.39 2.23
N SER A 171 -17.81 -16.61 1.00
CA SER A 171 -16.96 -17.06 -0.10
C SER A 171 -17.16 -16.13 -1.29
N GLU A 172 -16.07 -15.60 -1.83
CA GLU A 172 -16.07 -14.73 -2.99
C GLU A 172 -15.19 -15.33 -4.08
N HIS A 173 -15.74 -15.43 -5.29
CA HIS A 173 -15.04 -15.85 -6.48
C HIS A 173 -14.84 -14.63 -7.37
N GLU A 174 -13.62 -14.36 -7.77
CA GLU A 174 -13.30 -13.27 -8.66
C GLU A 174 -12.50 -13.79 -9.84
N VAL A 175 -12.99 -13.58 -11.06
CA VAL A 175 -12.26 -13.89 -12.29
C VAL A 175 -12.04 -12.62 -13.08
N PHE A 176 -10.78 -12.36 -13.41
CA PHE A 176 -10.37 -11.23 -14.24
C PHE A 176 -9.69 -11.72 -15.50
N VAL A 177 -9.96 -11.04 -16.59
CA VAL A 177 -9.23 -11.19 -17.85
C VAL A 177 -8.53 -9.87 -18.12
N GLY A 178 -7.28 -9.93 -18.54
CA GLY A 178 -6.51 -8.73 -18.76
C GLY A 178 -5.36 -8.90 -19.75
N GLY A 179 -4.71 -7.76 -20.00
CA GLY A 179 -3.54 -7.70 -20.85
C GLY A 179 -2.57 -6.64 -20.41
N GLU A 180 -1.32 -6.81 -20.81
CA GLU A 180 -0.23 -5.87 -20.57
C GLU A 180 0.52 -5.65 -21.87
N LEU A 181 0.75 -4.38 -22.20
CA LEU A 181 1.67 -3.94 -23.25
C LEU A 181 2.86 -3.25 -22.56
N ALA A 182 4.07 -3.75 -22.77
CA ALA A 182 5.24 -3.19 -22.11
C ALA A 182 6.46 -3.11 -23.05
N LYS A 183 7.15 -1.96 -23.02
CA LYS A 183 8.47 -1.79 -23.60
C LYS A 183 9.46 -1.50 -22.50
N ARG A 184 10.39 -2.42 -22.29
CA ARG A 184 11.40 -2.36 -21.23
C ARG A 184 12.82 -2.19 -21.74
N GLN A 185 13.04 -2.47 -23.04
CA GLN A 185 14.36 -2.36 -23.68
C GLN A 185 14.55 -0.95 -24.26
N GLY A 186 15.83 -0.53 -24.32
CA GLY A 186 16.22 0.78 -24.80
C GLY A 186 16.71 1.68 -23.67
N LYS A 187 17.11 2.91 -23.99
CA LYS A 187 17.68 3.86 -23.01
C LYS A 187 16.78 5.08 -22.78
N THR A 188 15.89 5.37 -23.72
CA THR A 188 15.17 6.65 -23.73
C THR A 188 13.72 6.52 -23.32
N LEU A 189 13.03 5.48 -23.79
CA LEU A 189 11.59 5.34 -23.60
C LEU A 189 11.26 3.94 -23.11
N HIS A 190 10.69 3.87 -21.91
CA HIS A 190 10.04 2.69 -21.36
C HIS A 190 8.58 3.00 -21.10
N TYR A 191 7.70 2.06 -21.34
CA TYR A 191 6.31 2.20 -20.98
C TYR A 191 5.69 0.86 -20.65
N ARG A 192 4.63 0.92 -19.88
CA ARG A 192 3.79 -0.21 -19.50
C ARG A 192 2.36 0.26 -19.45
N ALA A 193 1.47 -0.44 -20.11
CA ALA A 193 0.03 -0.27 -19.96
C ALA A 193 -0.58 -1.63 -19.67
N MET A 194 -1.34 -1.73 -18.59
CA MET A 194 -2.01 -2.96 -18.14
C MET A 194 -3.47 -2.65 -17.88
N GLY A 195 -4.35 -3.51 -18.38
CA GLY A 195 -5.78 -3.46 -18.11
C GLY A 195 -6.33 -4.84 -17.73
N GLU A 196 -7.25 -4.87 -16.79
CA GLU A 196 -8.01 -6.05 -16.42
C GLU A 196 -9.48 -5.72 -16.16
N VAL A 197 -10.36 -6.63 -16.47
CA VAL A 197 -11.81 -6.53 -16.24
C VAL A 197 -12.32 -7.79 -15.57
N GLY A 198 -13.19 -7.63 -14.59
CA GLY A 198 -13.85 -8.71 -13.86
C GLY A 198 -15.04 -9.27 -14.63
N ILE A 199 -15.10 -10.58 -14.77
CA ILE A 199 -16.08 -11.26 -15.60
C ILE A 199 -16.98 -12.25 -14.85
N LEU A 200 -16.70 -12.53 -13.58
CA LEU A 200 -17.47 -13.51 -12.80
C LEU A 200 -17.71 -13.04 -11.36
N ASP A 201 -18.92 -13.30 -10.84
CA ASP A 201 -19.38 -13.10 -9.47
C ASP A 201 -19.05 -11.67 -8.94
N LYS A 202 -18.38 -11.55 -7.83
CA LYS A 202 -18.04 -10.25 -7.20
C LYS A 202 -17.11 -9.39 -8.06
N ALA A 203 -16.43 -9.99 -9.05
CA ALA A 203 -15.60 -9.23 -9.98
C ALA A 203 -16.40 -8.49 -11.06
N ILE A 204 -17.66 -8.87 -11.35
CA ILE A 204 -18.46 -8.24 -12.41
C ILE A 204 -18.56 -6.74 -12.22
N GLY A 205 -18.22 -5.98 -13.29
CA GLY A 205 -18.20 -4.52 -13.30
C GLY A 205 -16.99 -3.90 -12.58
N GLN A 206 -16.08 -4.70 -12.04
CA GLN A 206 -14.78 -4.22 -11.60
C GLN A 206 -13.81 -4.16 -12.80
N PHE A 207 -13.00 -3.12 -12.82
CA PHE A 207 -11.88 -3.02 -13.76
C PHE A 207 -10.74 -2.21 -13.16
N ARG A 208 -9.53 -2.43 -13.70
CA ARG A 208 -8.34 -1.65 -13.39
C ARG A 208 -7.54 -1.42 -14.67
N VAL A 209 -7.11 -0.19 -14.89
CA VAL A 209 -6.18 0.19 -15.95
C VAL A 209 -5.05 0.98 -15.29
N ASN A 210 -3.82 0.59 -15.56
CA ASN A 210 -2.62 1.28 -15.10
C ASN A 210 -1.73 1.54 -16.30
N ALA A 211 -1.15 2.72 -16.38
CA ALA A 211 -0.20 3.10 -17.39
C ALA A 211 0.99 3.83 -16.76
N ASP A 212 2.19 3.40 -17.11
CA ASP A 212 3.44 4.00 -16.67
C ASP A 212 4.24 4.37 -17.92
N LEU A 213 4.82 5.57 -17.94
CA LEU A 213 5.70 6.08 -18.96
C LEU A 213 6.97 6.59 -18.29
N ASP A 214 8.13 6.17 -18.76
CA ASP A 214 9.44 6.63 -18.30
C ASP A 214 10.24 7.11 -19.52
N LEU A 215 10.54 8.41 -19.52
CA LEU A 215 11.30 9.10 -20.56
C LEU A 215 12.62 9.58 -19.97
N ASN A 216 13.73 9.05 -20.50
CA ASN A 216 15.08 9.48 -20.16
C ASN A 216 15.67 10.29 -21.31
N PHE A 217 16.01 11.54 -21.07
CA PHE A 217 16.56 12.43 -22.06
C PHE A 217 17.68 13.31 -21.50
N ARG A 218 18.48 13.89 -22.37
CA ARG A 218 19.54 14.82 -21.97
C ARG A 218 19.06 16.25 -22.13
N LEU A 219 19.15 17.03 -21.05
CA LEU A 219 18.88 18.46 -21.05
C LEU A 219 20.10 19.17 -20.44
N TRP A 220 20.67 20.17 -21.13
CA TRP A 220 21.87 20.94 -20.72
C TRP A 220 23.06 20.04 -20.28
N LYS A 221 23.32 18.96 -21.03
CA LYS A 221 24.34 17.92 -20.75
C LYS A 221 24.04 17.01 -19.55
N ASP A 222 22.87 17.13 -18.97
CA ASP A 222 22.42 16.36 -17.82
C ASP A 222 21.40 15.30 -18.21
N THR A 223 21.33 14.24 -17.41
CA THR A 223 20.29 13.22 -17.58
C THR A 223 19.07 13.63 -16.78
N VAL A 224 17.96 13.80 -17.48
CA VAL A 224 16.66 14.09 -16.89
C VAL A 224 15.74 12.92 -17.15
N SER A 225 15.05 12.47 -16.12
CA SER A 225 14.02 11.44 -16.21
C SER A 225 12.66 12.06 -15.94
N PHE A 226 11.72 11.85 -16.84
CA PHE A 226 10.32 12.20 -16.68
C PHE A 226 9.49 10.92 -16.60
N ILE A 227 8.77 10.74 -15.51
CA ILE A 227 7.91 9.58 -15.28
C ILE A 227 6.47 10.08 -15.18
N ALA A 228 5.58 9.53 -16.01
CA ALA A 228 4.14 9.75 -15.88
C ALA A 228 3.46 8.44 -15.50
N ARG A 229 2.54 8.51 -14.53
CA ARG A 229 1.74 7.36 -14.07
C ARG A 229 0.28 7.72 -14.14
N GLY A 230 -0.52 6.87 -14.74
CA GLY A 230 -1.96 7.00 -14.80
C GLY A 230 -2.65 5.73 -14.31
N SER A 231 -3.73 5.87 -13.56
CA SER A 231 -4.55 4.73 -13.18
C SER A 231 -6.03 5.09 -13.16
N ILE A 232 -6.85 4.14 -13.61
CA ILE A 232 -8.31 4.21 -13.53
C ILE A 232 -8.77 2.87 -12.99
N SER A 233 -9.62 2.90 -11.97
CA SER A 233 -10.15 1.68 -11.39
C SER A 233 -11.59 1.87 -10.90
N ASN A 234 -12.36 0.79 -10.98
CA ASN A 234 -13.69 0.66 -10.40
C ASN A 234 -13.72 -0.64 -9.62
N THR A 235 -13.68 -0.58 -8.29
CA THR A 235 -13.48 -1.77 -7.46
C THR A 235 -14.41 -1.77 -6.26
N LEU A 236 -14.86 -2.95 -5.85
CA LEU A 236 -15.59 -3.09 -4.59
C LEU A 236 -14.71 -2.65 -3.41
N PRO A 237 -15.30 -2.02 -2.38
CA PRO A 237 -14.63 -1.81 -1.11
C PRO A 237 -14.09 -3.12 -0.52
N ALA A 238 -13.06 -3.01 0.30
CA ALA A 238 -12.47 -4.17 0.96
C ALA A 238 -13.52 -4.98 1.74
N PHE A 239 -13.37 -6.31 1.80
CA PHE A 239 -14.33 -7.20 2.46
C PHE A 239 -14.69 -6.72 3.87
N TYR A 240 -13.71 -6.38 4.70
CA TYR A 240 -13.96 -5.93 6.08
C TYR A 240 -14.58 -4.53 6.20
N MET A 241 -14.68 -3.76 5.14
CA MET A 241 -15.52 -2.57 5.08
C MET A 241 -16.98 -2.92 4.80
N ARG A 242 -17.22 -4.05 4.13
CA ARG A 242 -18.55 -4.54 3.82
C ARG A 242 -19.12 -5.43 4.93
N HIS A 243 -18.30 -6.31 5.51
CA HIS A 243 -18.69 -7.28 6.53
C HIS A 243 -17.66 -7.31 7.65
N TYR A 244 -18.10 -7.12 8.87
CA TYR A 244 -17.26 -7.26 10.05
C TYR A 244 -18.10 -7.60 11.28
N HIS A 245 -17.72 -8.64 12.01
CA HIS A 245 -18.40 -9.12 13.18
C HIS A 245 -17.43 -9.20 14.35
N SER A 246 -17.68 -8.38 15.36
CA SER A 246 -16.99 -8.39 16.64
C SER A 246 -17.99 -8.07 17.75
N LYS A 247 -17.58 -8.21 18.97
CA LYS A 247 -18.47 -7.98 20.11
C LYS A 247 -19.07 -6.56 20.11
N TYR A 248 -18.28 -5.55 19.79
CA TYR A 248 -18.69 -4.15 19.87
C TYR A 248 -18.86 -3.47 18.50
N PHE A 249 -18.51 -4.16 17.41
CA PHE A 249 -18.64 -3.65 16.05
C PHE A 249 -19.23 -4.74 15.17
N TYR A 250 -20.37 -4.43 14.58
CA TYR A 250 -21.09 -5.37 13.74
C TYR A 250 -21.72 -4.63 12.54
N TRP A 251 -21.35 -5.03 11.36
CA TRP A 251 -21.97 -4.52 10.13
C TRP A 251 -21.92 -5.51 8.99
N ASP A 252 -22.96 -5.46 8.17
CA ASP A 252 -23.11 -6.13 6.90
C ASP A 252 -23.66 -5.13 5.88
N ASN A 253 -22.78 -4.66 4.99
CA ASN A 253 -23.05 -3.60 4.03
C ASN A 253 -22.95 -4.15 2.59
N ASP A 254 -23.87 -5.05 2.22
CA ASP A 254 -23.91 -5.66 0.88
C ASP A 254 -24.15 -4.67 -0.26
N ASN A 255 -24.77 -3.54 0.04
CA ASN A 255 -25.20 -2.53 -0.95
C ASN A 255 -24.15 -1.44 -1.19
N MET A 256 -22.93 -1.62 -0.75
CA MET A 256 -21.86 -0.66 -1.04
C MET A 256 -21.56 -0.61 -2.54
N GLU A 257 -21.54 0.60 -3.08
CA GLU A 257 -21.17 0.87 -4.46
C GLU A 257 -19.66 0.67 -4.68
N LYS A 258 -19.29 0.40 -5.93
CA LYS A 258 -17.88 0.34 -6.28
C LYS A 258 -17.22 1.72 -6.17
N GLU A 259 -16.02 1.76 -5.63
CA GLU A 259 -15.19 2.96 -5.63
C GLU A 259 -14.59 3.16 -7.02
N PHE A 260 -14.92 4.29 -7.64
CA PHE A 260 -14.30 4.70 -8.88
C PHE A 260 -13.17 5.68 -8.61
N ARG A 261 -11.96 5.35 -9.03
CA ARG A 261 -10.75 6.16 -8.84
C ARG A 261 -10.08 6.45 -10.15
N THR A 262 -9.66 7.69 -10.33
CA THR A 262 -8.73 8.11 -11.39
C THR A 262 -7.56 8.83 -10.75
N ARG A 263 -6.34 8.48 -11.13
CA ARG A 263 -5.11 9.13 -10.66
C ARG A 263 -4.20 9.41 -11.85
N LEU A 264 -3.64 10.60 -11.86
CA LEU A 264 -2.58 11.01 -12.78
C LEU A 264 -1.46 11.62 -11.95
N GLU A 265 -0.24 11.17 -12.18
CA GLU A 265 0.97 11.63 -11.48
C GLU A 265 2.08 11.85 -12.50
N GLY A 266 2.80 12.97 -12.37
CA GLY A 266 4.02 13.28 -13.10
C GLY A 266 5.17 13.45 -12.13
N GLU A 267 6.34 12.91 -12.50
CA GLU A 267 7.57 13.01 -11.72
C GLU A 267 8.72 13.41 -12.62
N LEU A 268 9.44 14.46 -12.25
CA LEU A 268 10.62 14.95 -12.92
C LEU A 268 11.84 14.77 -12.01
N ASN A 269 12.83 14.01 -12.47
CA ASN A 269 14.07 13.81 -11.75
C ASN A 269 15.25 14.39 -12.51
N ILE A 270 15.98 15.30 -11.86
CA ILE A 270 17.20 15.96 -12.40
C ILE A 270 18.37 15.49 -11.56
N GLU A 271 19.10 14.51 -12.06
CA GLU A 271 20.11 13.76 -11.29
C GLU A 271 21.23 14.65 -10.79
N HIS A 272 21.77 15.54 -11.66
CA HIS A 272 22.87 16.43 -11.31
C HIS A 272 22.50 17.42 -10.20
N TRP A 273 21.31 17.95 -10.23
CA TRP A 273 20.82 18.88 -9.21
C TRP A 273 20.28 18.17 -7.97
N GLN A 274 20.20 16.83 -8.02
CA GLN A 274 19.60 16.02 -6.97
C GLN A 274 18.19 16.52 -6.59
N THR A 275 17.44 16.91 -7.61
CA THR A 275 16.10 17.46 -7.50
C THR A 275 15.09 16.46 -8.04
N ASN A 276 14.06 16.16 -7.26
CA ASN A 276 12.91 15.39 -7.70
C ASN A 276 11.64 16.21 -7.44
N LEU A 277 10.87 16.44 -8.48
CA LEU A 277 9.57 17.11 -8.42
C LEU A 277 8.48 16.14 -8.83
N LYS A 278 7.49 15.94 -7.96
CA LYS A 278 6.34 15.10 -8.20
C LYS A 278 5.05 15.90 -8.01
N ALA A 279 4.11 15.75 -8.94
CA ALA A 279 2.79 16.34 -8.84
C ALA A 279 1.72 15.33 -9.27
N GLY A 280 0.58 15.35 -8.60
CA GLY A 280 -0.49 14.40 -8.89
C GLY A 280 -1.88 14.94 -8.58
N VAL A 281 -2.85 14.37 -9.28
CA VAL A 281 -4.27 14.56 -9.04
C VAL A 281 -4.96 13.21 -8.95
N GLU A 282 -5.81 13.05 -7.96
CA GLU A 282 -6.64 11.86 -7.77
C GLU A 282 -8.10 12.27 -7.58
N ASN A 283 -9.02 11.62 -8.28
CA ASN A 283 -10.45 11.76 -8.08
C ASN A 283 -11.02 10.42 -7.59
N ILE A 284 -11.85 10.48 -6.55
CA ILE A 284 -12.42 9.29 -5.91
C ILE A 284 -13.92 9.51 -5.76
N LYS A 285 -14.71 8.68 -6.42
CA LYS A 285 -16.17 8.61 -6.24
C LYS A 285 -16.52 7.41 -5.37
N ASN A 286 -17.53 7.53 -4.54
CA ASN A 286 -17.99 6.51 -3.60
C ASN A 286 -16.89 6.07 -2.61
N TYR A 287 -16.07 7.03 -2.16
CA TYR A 287 -14.99 6.75 -1.21
C TYR A 287 -15.53 6.15 0.09
N THR A 288 -15.00 5.00 0.48
CA THR A 288 -15.39 4.28 1.70
C THR A 288 -14.47 4.68 2.85
N TYR A 289 -15.06 5.11 3.95
CA TYR A 289 -14.35 5.59 5.13
C TYR A 289 -15.09 5.22 6.42
N PHE A 290 -14.41 5.29 7.56
CA PHE A 290 -15.06 5.18 8.86
C PHE A 290 -15.57 6.55 9.32
N ASN A 291 -16.84 6.63 9.68
CA ASN A 291 -17.45 7.83 10.24
C ASN A 291 -17.03 8.05 11.71
N GLN A 292 -17.57 9.07 12.37
CA GLN A 292 -17.27 9.39 13.78
C GLN A 292 -17.69 8.30 14.78
N LYS A 293 -18.64 7.43 14.40
CA LYS A 293 -19.06 6.28 15.20
C LYS A 293 -18.25 5.02 14.88
N ALA A 294 -17.18 5.16 14.10
CA ALA A 294 -16.33 4.06 13.58
C ALA A 294 -17.10 3.01 12.77
N LEU A 295 -18.19 3.39 12.15
CA LEU A 295 -18.92 2.56 11.21
C LEU A 295 -18.51 2.91 9.78
N PRO A 296 -18.38 1.92 8.88
CA PRO A 296 -18.06 2.16 7.49
C PRO A 296 -19.18 2.90 6.80
N GLN A 297 -18.83 3.92 6.04
CA GLN A 297 -19.74 4.76 5.29
C GLN A 297 -19.13 5.11 3.94
N GLN A 298 -19.96 5.32 2.92
CA GLN A 298 -19.52 5.82 1.62
C GLN A 298 -19.89 7.29 1.42
N ASN A 299 -18.95 8.04 0.85
CA ASN A 299 -19.20 9.38 0.35
C ASN A 299 -19.68 9.28 -1.09
N GLY A 300 -20.97 9.50 -1.36
CA GLY A 300 -21.53 9.43 -2.72
C GLY A 300 -21.06 10.54 -3.67
N GLY A 301 -20.41 11.59 -3.14
CA GLY A 301 -19.80 12.66 -3.93
C GLY A 301 -18.42 12.30 -4.45
N ASN A 302 -17.90 13.17 -5.32
CA ASN A 302 -16.52 13.07 -5.80
C ASN A 302 -15.55 13.80 -4.85
N ILE A 303 -14.47 13.15 -4.46
CA ILE A 303 -13.39 13.75 -3.70
C ILE A 303 -12.19 13.91 -4.64
N GLN A 304 -11.69 15.13 -4.75
CA GLN A 304 -10.47 15.42 -5.49
C GLN A 304 -9.32 15.65 -4.51
N VAL A 305 -8.19 15.01 -4.77
CA VAL A 305 -6.94 15.21 -4.04
C VAL A 305 -5.89 15.74 -5.00
N LEU A 306 -5.30 16.86 -4.65
CA LEU A 306 -4.12 17.42 -5.31
C LEU A 306 -2.91 17.18 -4.43
N SER A 307 -1.78 16.86 -5.03
CA SER A 307 -0.51 16.68 -4.32
C SER A 307 0.67 17.22 -5.13
N ALA A 308 1.64 17.79 -4.45
CA ALA A 308 2.93 18.18 -5.00
C ALA A 308 4.02 17.91 -3.98
N THR A 309 5.11 17.26 -4.39
CA THR A 309 6.27 16.98 -3.56
C THR A 309 7.51 17.47 -4.27
N LEU A 310 8.33 18.23 -3.56
CA LEU A 310 9.66 18.64 -3.96
C LEU A 310 10.68 17.99 -3.02
N SER A 311 11.55 17.16 -3.56
CA SER A 311 12.71 16.64 -2.84
C SER A 311 13.97 17.30 -3.42
N GLN A 312 14.76 17.94 -2.55
CA GLN A 312 15.99 18.63 -2.94
C GLN A 312 17.11 18.28 -1.95
N ASN A 313 18.16 17.68 -2.47
CA ASN A 313 19.32 17.33 -1.66
C ASN A 313 20.50 18.24 -2.00
N PHE A 314 21.20 18.69 -0.94
CA PHE A 314 22.41 19.48 -1.07
C PHE A 314 23.57 18.72 -0.47
N ARG A 315 24.71 18.79 -1.15
CA ARG A 315 25.96 18.17 -0.70
C ARG A 315 27.11 19.17 -0.78
N LEU A 316 27.71 19.45 0.37
CA LEU A 316 28.87 20.33 0.47
C LEU A 316 29.99 19.60 1.23
N GLY A 317 30.87 18.93 0.51
CA GLY A 317 31.92 18.10 1.08
C GLY A 317 31.35 16.96 1.93
N ILE A 318 31.59 17.02 3.23
CA ILE A 318 31.10 16.04 4.20
C ILE A 318 29.69 16.35 4.73
N LEU A 319 29.19 17.54 4.47
CA LEU A 319 27.87 18.02 4.93
C LEU A 319 26.80 17.68 3.90
N HIS A 320 25.74 17.07 4.33
CA HIS A 320 24.59 16.69 3.53
C HIS A 320 23.31 17.24 4.15
N LEU A 321 22.40 17.74 3.31
CA LEU A 321 21.08 18.20 3.70
C LEU A 321 20.06 17.64 2.72
N ASP A 322 19.25 16.70 3.18
CA ASP A 322 18.14 16.14 2.42
C ASP A 322 16.85 16.83 2.84
N ASN A 323 16.11 17.38 1.88
CA ASN A 323 14.87 18.09 2.11
C ASN A 323 13.74 17.48 1.31
N GLU A 324 12.58 17.36 1.92
CA GLU A 324 11.35 17.03 1.23
C GLU A 324 10.22 17.92 1.73
N VAL A 325 9.53 18.53 0.79
CA VAL A 325 8.36 19.38 1.04
C VAL A 325 7.19 18.76 0.28
N THR A 326 6.16 18.33 0.99
CA THR A 326 4.94 17.80 0.39
C THR A 326 3.77 18.72 0.72
N TRP A 327 3.11 19.21 -0.32
CA TRP A 327 1.83 19.88 -0.23
C TRP A 327 0.75 18.99 -0.81
N GLN A 328 -0.40 18.93 -0.11
CA GLN A 328 -1.55 18.18 -0.59
C GLN A 328 -2.85 18.83 -0.12
N LYS A 329 -3.91 18.66 -0.90
CA LYS A 329 -5.22 19.22 -0.59
C LYS A 329 -6.34 18.28 -1.00
N SER A 330 -7.22 17.98 -0.06
CA SER A 330 -8.48 17.27 -0.32
C SER A 330 -9.61 18.27 -0.55
N SER A 331 -10.49 18.01 -1.50
CA SER A 331 -11.73 18.79 -1.67
C SER A 331 -12.76 18.55 -0.58
N ASN A 332 -12.59 17.50 0.24
CA ASN A 332 -13.47 17.19 1.37
C ASN A 332 -12.67 16.73 2.59
N ASN A 333 -12.23 17.70 3.38
CA ASN A 333 -11.44 17.46 4.59
C ASN A 333 -12.24 16.77 5.71
N THR A 334 -13.57 16.75 5.64
CA THR A 334 -14.39 16.04 6.63
C THR A 334 -14.35 14.54 6.44
N VAL A 335 -14.29 14.09 5.20
CA VAL A 335 -14.27 12.66 4.81
C VAL A 335 -12.84 12.14 4.70
N LEU A 336 -11.97 12.92 4.06
CA LEU A 336 -10.56 12.59 3.84
C LEU A 336 -9.67 13.74 4.33
N PRO A 337 -9.43 13.84 5.66
CA PRO A 337 -8.53 14.84 6.21
C PRO A 337 -7.08 14.49 5.86
N LEU A 338 -6.41 15.37 5.14
CA LEU A 338 -5.01 15.24 4.77
C LEU A 338 -4.22 16.41 5.37
N PRO A 339 -2.98 16.21 5.83
CA PRO A 339 -2.10 17.31 6.20
C PRO A 339 -1.79 18.15 4.96
N GLU A 340 -2.09 19.44 4.98
CA GLU A 340 -1.88 20.29 3.82
C GLU A 340 -0.40 20.50 3.49
N LEU A 341 0.46 20.50 4.52
CA LEU A 341 1.90 20.69 4.34
C LEU A 341 2.66 19.72 5.25
N SER A 342 3.59 18.98 4.69
CA SER A 342 4.54 18.16 5.43
C SER A 342 5.96 18.54 5.03
N LEU A 343 6.83 18.74 6.02
CA LEU A 343 8.22 19.08 5.83
C LEU A 343 9.10 18.01 6.45
N TYR A 344 10.11 17.60 5.72
CA TYR A 344 11.15 16.70 6.21
C TYR A 344 12.51 17.29 5.87
N HIS A 345 13.37 17.43 6.87
CA HIS A 345 14.74 17.91 6.74
C HIS A 345 15.67 16.97 7.49
N ASN A 346 16.72 16.52 6.84
CA ASN A 346 17.75 15.67 7.43
C ASN A 346 19.12 16.26 7.16
N LEU A 347 19.71 16.87 8.19
CA LEU A 347 21.06 17.44 8.14
C LEU A 347 22.03 16.46 8.76
N TYR A 348 23.05 16.02 7.99
CA TYR A 348 24.04 15.07 8.50
C TYR A 348 25.41 15.29 7.91
N ILE A 349 26.40 14.86 8.69
CA ILE A 349 27.80 14.79 8.28
C ILE A 349 28.09 13.33 7.96
N GLN A 350 28.65 13.10 6.79
CA GLN A 350 29.12 11.77 6.37
C GLN A 350 30.60 11.83 6.03
N THR A 351 31.40 11.03 6.71
CA THR A 351 32.84 10.98 6.50
C THR A 351 33.40 9.58 6.68
N THR A 352 34.61 9.39 6.19
CA THR A 352 35.36 8.13 6.37
C THR A 352 36.61 8.40 7.18
N LEU A 353 36.77 7.70 8.28
CA LEU A 353 37.90 7.77 9.18
C LEU A 353 38.80 6.52 9.11
N ALA A 354 39.92 6.51 9.84
CA ALA A 354 40.84 5.39 9.96
C ALA A 354 41.28 4.79 8.60
N LYS A 355 41.81 5.64 7.70
CA LYS A 355 42.24 5.23 6.35
C LYS A 355 41.16 4.54 5.52
N LYS A 356 39.90 5.05 5.59
CA LYS A 356 38.71 4.58 4.88
C LYS A 356 38.12 3.27 5.42
N VAL A 357 38.47 2.85 6.62
CA VAL A 357 37.94 1.64 7.25
C VAL A 357 36.65 1.94 8.03
N LEU A 358 36.55 3.13 8.64
CA LEU A 358 35.38 3.53 9.44
C LEU A 358 34.54 4.56 8.70
N HIS A 359 33.29 4.21 8.35
CA HIS A 359 32.31 5.13 7.81
C HIS A 359 31.45 5.66 8.96
N VAL A 360 31.44 6.98 9.13
CA VAL A 360 30.68 7.65 10.19
C VAL A 360 29.65 8.56 9.57
N GLN A 361 28.43 8.46 10.05
CA GLN A 361 27.34 9.37 9.74
C GLN A 361 26.72 9.86 11.05
N LEU A 362 26.66 11.18 11.23
CA LEU A 362 26.04 11.83 12.38
C LEU A 362 25.14 12.95 11.89
N GLY A 363 23.90 13.00 12.35
CA GLY A 363 22.96 13.98 11.88
C GLY A 363 21.78 14.18 12.79
N ALA A 364 20.94 15.16 12.42
CA ALA A 364 19.67 15.46 13.04
C ALA A 364 18.58 15.50 11.99
N THR A 365 17.47 14.84 12.28
CA THR A 365 16.27 14.84 11.44
C THR A 365 15.20 15.70 12.07
N TYR A 366 14.59 16.55 11.28
CA TYR A 366 13.47 17.38 11.66
C TYR A 366 12.30 17.14 10.71
N ALA A 367 11.15 16.76 11.28
CA ALA A 367 9.93 16.53 10.52
C ALA A 367 8.78 17.34 11.14
N ILE A 368 8.07 18.07 10.30
CA ILE A 368 6.83 18.77 10.68
C ILE A 368 5.71 18.22 9.84
N SER A 369 4.63 17.87 10.52
CA SER A 369 3.33 17.67 9.89
C SER A 369 2.30 18.38 10.78
N PRO A 370 1.38 19.17 10.21
CA PRO A 370 0.33 19.78 11.01
C PRO A 370 -0.50 18.69 11.69
N ASN A 371 -1.07 19.03 12.85
CA ASN A 371 -1.92 18.11 13.59
C ASN A 371 -3.07 17.62 12.69
N ILE A 372 -3.03 16.36 12.37
CA ILE A 372 -4.19 15.67 11.79
C ILE A 372 -5.02 15.21 12.97
N MET A 373 -6.30 15.56 13.02
CA MET A 373 -7.22 14.83 13.90
C MET A 373 -7.28 13.38 13.39
N LEU A 374 -6.44 12.54 13.95
CA LEU A 374 -6.57 11.09 13.80
C LEU A 374 -7.90 10.74 14.44
N ARG A 375 -8.89 10.40 13.63
CA ARG A 375 -10.10 9.78 14.13
C ARG A 375 -9.69 8.52 14.85
N HIS A 376 -10.20 8.31 16.05
CA HIS A 376 -9.83 7.23 16.95
C HIS A 376 -9.59 5.91 16.23
N ILE A 377 -8.39 5.36 16.38
CA ILE A 377 -8.11 3.98 16.00
C ILE A 377 -8.77 3.13 17.06
N LEU A 378 -9.85 2.47 16.71
CA LEU A 378 -10.57 1.61 17.64
C LEU A 378 -9.86 0.26 17.72
N PRO A 379 -9.39 -0.16 18.90
CA PRO A 379 -8.64 -1.40 19.07
C PRO A 379 -9.30 -2.65 18.46
N PRO A 380 -10.63 -2.86 18.59
CA PRO A 380 -11.28 -4.04 18.02
C PRO A 380 -11.32 -4.05 16.48
N SER A 381 -11.30 -2.88 15.85
CA SER A 381 -11.35 -2.75 14.39
C SER A 381 -9.99 -2.56 13.73
N SER A 382 -8.90 -2.64 14.49
CA SER A 382 -7.54 -2.50 13.98
C SER A 382 -7.14 -3.67 13.08
N SER A 383 -7.98 -3.93 12.07
CA SER A 383 -7.53 -4.74 10.96
C SER A 383 -6.40 -3.99 10.27
N SER A 384 -5.29 -4.66 10.06
CA SER A 384 -4.10 -4.17 9.36
C SER A 384 -4.38 -3.58 7.97
N THR A 385 -5.59 -3.69 7.47
CA THR A 385 -6.05 -3.15 6.20
C THR A 385 -6.37 -1.66 6.25
N CYS A 386 -6.74 -1.08 7.39
CA CYS A 386 -7.01 0.37 7.51
C CYS A 386 -5.74 1.23 7.57
N ASN A 387 -4.64 0.72 8.10
CA ASN A 387 -3.42 1.51 8.35
C ASN A 387 -2.37 1.44 7.22
N ARG A 388 -2.50 0.57 6.22
CA ARG A 388 -1.48 0.44 5.16
C ARG A 388 -1.59 1.44 4.01
N LYS A 389 -2.61 2.28 3.96
CA LYS A 389 -2.76 3.27 2.86
C LYS A 389 -2.37 4.70 3.20
N THR A 390 -1.97 4.98 4.46
CA THR A 390 -1.58 6.35 4.86
C THR A 390 -0.08 6.54 5.08
N THR A 391 0.73 5.50 4.89
CA THR A 391 2.19 5.63 4.99
C THR A 391 2.86 4.96 3.80
N ARG A 392 2.91 5.65 2.67
CA ARG A 392 4.03 5.72 1.70
C ARG A 392 3.65 6.55 0.49
#